data_1331010ab56ba1235666471531e83578
#
_entry.id   1331010ab56ba1235666471531e83578
#
_cell.length_a   1.000
_cell.length_b   1.000
_cell.length_c   1.000
_cell.angle_alpha   90.00
_cell.angle_beta   90.00
_cell.angle_gamma   90.00
#
_symmetry.space_group_name_H-M   'P 1'
#
loop_
_entity.id
_entity.type
_entity.pdbx_description
1 polymer ?
#
loop_
_entity_poly.entity_id
_entity_poly.type
_entity_poly.pdbx_seq_one_letter_code
_entity_poly.pdbx_strand_id
1 'polypeptide(L)'
;MICSVCGVKNSKFDVKCRNCSAFLQSPVRVLNFFEILYLLFSSPKVAFHKIMISERKNFVVLLVYLSGVYLSIDIFYLLHAGEKFDNLISLIFIIFAIGSVIGLIFIFCISLVLKLFFKFGDEKPNFKSLFALLSYITAPMSISIAFLLPAKLSVFGIYYFTETPKPYDLKPIPFYIFALIDLILKLYSLSLLFIAVNYIAESLPKTVLFMVLTSICMVVLLNLLTEAVKLLLFY
;
A
#
# COMPACT_ATOMS: atom_id res chain seq x y z
N MET A 1 -22.74 -15.69 0.15
CA MET A 1 -23.76 -16.09 -0.87
C MET A 1 -24.28 -17.52 -0.62
N ILE A 2 -25.47 -17.83 -1.07
CA ILE A 2 -26.04 -19.19 -0.94
C ILE A 2 -25.84 -19.92 -2.26
N CYS A 3 -25.39 -21.18 -2.20
CA CYS A 3 -25.20 -22.00 -3.38
C CYS A 3 -26.57 -22.39 -3.98
N SER A 4 -26.79 -22.18 -5.29
CA SER A 4 -28.01 -22.51 -5.98
C SER A 4 -28.24 -24.04 -6.15
N VAL A 5 -27.20 -24.86 -6.02
CA VAL A 5 -27.22 -26.29 -6.19
C VAL A 5 -27.50 -27.06 -4.89
N CYS A 6 -26.83 -26.68 -3.79
CA CYS A 6 -26.93 -27.43 -2.52
C CYS A 6 -27.41 -26.61 -1.32
N GLY A 7 -27.74 -25.31 -1.51
CA GLY A 7 -28.28 -24.45 -0.45
C GLY A 7 -27.29 -24.01 0.64
N VAL A 8 -26.02 -24.47 0.59
CA VAL A 8 -25.03 -24.15 1.62
C VAL A 8 -24.57 -22.71 1.50
N LYS A 9 -24.44 -22.01 2.65
CA LYS A 9 -23.91 -20.64 2.73
C LYS A 9 -22.38 -20.67 2.54
N ASN A 10 -21.91 -19.86 1.58
CA ASN A 10 -20.49 -19.66 1.26
C ASN A 10 -20.08 -18.21 1.45
N SER A 11 -18.76 -17.95 1.51
CA SER A 11 -18.24 -16.59 1.49
C SER A 11 -18.57 -15.90 0.15
N LYS A 12 -18.69 -14.57 0.17
CA LYS A 12 -18.89 -13.80 -1.07
C LYS A 12 -17.66 -13.80 -1.99
N PHE A 13 -16.53 -14.26 -1.50
CA PHE A 13 -15.29 -14.42 -2.27
C PHE A 13 -15.04 -15.84 -2.77
N ASP A 14 -15.88 -16.82 -2.40
CA ASP A 14 -15.74 -18.17 -2.88
C ASP A 14 -16.17 -18.26 -4.35
N VAL A 15 -15.30 -18.79 -5.20
CA VAL A 15 -15.57 -19.03 -6.62
C VAL A 15 -16.31 -20.35 -6.80
N LYS A 16 -16.02 -21.33 -5.95
CA LYS A 16 -16.67 -22.65 -5.93
C LYS A 16 -17.30 -22.92 -4.57
N CYS A 17 -18.40 -23.62 -4.57
CA CYS A 17 -19.06 -24.05 -3.34
C CYS A 17 -18.17 -25.02 -2.56
N ARG A 18 -18.05 -24.82 -1.26
CA ARG A 18 -17.24 -25.64 -0.37
C ARG A 18 -17.80 -27.07 -0.21
N ASN A 19 -19.10 -27.25 -0.42
CA ASN A 19 -19.77 -28.53 -0.26
C ASN A 19 -19.89 -29.33 -1.58
N CYS A 20 -20.40 -28.70 -2.63
CA CYS A 20 -20.71 -29.44 -3.90
C CYS A 20 -19.78 -29.04 -5.05
N SER A 21 -18.81 -28.14 -4.84
CA SER A 21 -17.85 -27.64 -5.83
C SER A 21 -18.47 -26.95 -7.06
N ALA A 22 -19.78 -26.68 -7.06
CA ALA A 22 -20.44 -25.93 -8.12
C ALA A 22 -19.90 -24.51 -8.19
N PHE A 23 -19.80 -23.93 -9.37
CA PHE A 23 -19.37 -22.53 -9.53
C PHE A 23 -20.43 -21.58 -8.96
N LEU A 24 -20.00 -20.67 -8.10
CA LEU A 24 -20.83 -19.64 -7.48
C LEU A 24 -20.74 -18.31 -8.24
N GLN A 25 -19.61 -18.08 -8.88
CA GLN A 25 -19.36 -16.90 -9.70
C GLN A 25 -18.28 -17.18 -10.74
N SER A 26 -18.20 -16.33 -11.77
CA SER A 26 -17.21 -16.47 -12.83
C SER A 26 -15.78 -16.30 -12.28
N PRO A 27 -14.86 -17.24 -12.56
CA PRO A 27 -13.49 -17.16 -12.08
C PRO A 27 -12.73 -16.05 -12.80
N VAL A 28 -12.01 -15.21 -12.05
CA VAL A 28 -11.02 -14.27 -12.59
C VAL A 28 -9.67 -14.97 -12.57
N ARG A 29 -9.21 -15.44 -13.74
CA ARG A 29 -7.96 -16.20 -13.83
C ARG A 29 -6.74 -15.32 -13.62
N VAL A 30 -6.72 -14.15 -14.26
CA VAL A 30 -5.57 -13.22 -14.25
C VAL A 30 -6.09 -11.80 -14.08
N LEU A 31 -5.44 -11.02 -13.20
CA LEU A 31 -5.73 -9.59 -13.05
C LEU A 31 -5.09 -8.81 -14.20
N ASN A 32 -5.87 -7.95 -14.83
CA ASN A 32 -5.35 -6.93 -15.72
C ASN A 32 -4.97 -5.70 -14.87
N PHE A 33 -3.69 -5.33 -14.88
CA PHE A 33 -3.15 -4.26 -14.05
C PHE A 33 -3.81 -2.91 -14.32
N PHE A 34 -3.89 -2.52 -15.59
CA PHE A 34 -4.47 -1.23 -15.97
C PHE A 34 -5.98 -1.15 -15.72
N GLU A 35 -6.68 -2.27 -15.92
CA GLU A 35 -8.10 -2.36 -15.58
C GLU A 35 -8.33 -2.18 -14.08
N ILE A 36 -7.53 -2.84 -13.24
CA ILE A 36 -7.65 -2.69 -11.78
C ILE A 36 -7.30 -1.28 -11.35
N LEU A 37 -6.24 -0.66 -11.89
CA LEU A 37 -5.91 0.74 -11.61
C LEU A 37 -7.09 1.65 -11.95
N TYR A 38 -7.65 1.52 -13.14
CA TYR A 38 -8.83 2.30 -13.55
C TYR A 38 -10.02 2.09 -12.59
N LEU A 39 -10.29 0.84 -12.22
CA LEU A 39 -11.39 0.49 -11.30
C LEU A 39 -11.14 1.00 -9.88
N LEU A 40 -9.89 1.11 -9.42
CA LEU A 40 -9.60 1.72 -8.11
C LEU A 40 -10.10 3.16 -8.04
N PHE A 41 -10.01 3.92 -9.16
CA PHE A 41 -10.49 5.30 -9.22
C PHE A 41 -11.99 5.41 -9.51
N SER A 42 -12.54 4.56 -10.37
CA SER A 42 -13.94 4.66 -10.81
C SER A 42 -14.90 3.86 -9.92
N SER A 43 -14.52 2.67 -9.49
CA SER A 43 -15.38 1.71 -8.79
C SER A 43 -14.58 0.81 -7.86
N PRO A 44 -14.05 1.33 -6.73
CA PRO A 44 -13.10 0.61 -5.88
C PRO A 44 -13.65 -0.72 -5.34
N LYS A 45 -14.94 -0.81 -5.03
CA LYS A 45 -15.56 -2.07 -4.57
C LYS A 45 -15.47 -3.19 -5.62
N VAL A 46 -15.62 -2.84 -6.91
CA VAL A 46 -15.49 -3.81 -8.02
C VAL A 46 -14.03 -4.25 -8.17
N ALA A 47 -13.09 -3.30 -8.07
CA ALA A 47 -11.66 -3.62 -8.05
C ALA A 47 -11.32 -4.60 -6.92
N PHE A 48 -11.75 -4.32 -5.71
CA PHE A 48 -11.50 -5.18 -4.53
C PHE A 48 -12.10 -6.57 -4.72
N HIS A 49 -13.32 -6.65 -5.22
CA HIS A 49 -13.93 -7.95 -5.52
C HIS A 49 -13.09 -8.77 -6.51
N LYS A 50 -12.68 -8.18 -7.64
CA LYS A 50 -11.83 -8.84 -8.63
C LYS A 50 -10.49 -9.27 -8.04
N ILE A 51 -9.83 -8.41 -7.24
CA ILE A 51 -8.56 -8.74 -6.56
C ILE A 51 -8.75 -9.93 -5.61
N MET A 52 -9.84 -9.96 -4.85
CA MET A 52 -10.08 -11.00 -3.84
C MET A 52 -10.32 -12.38 -4.48
N ILE A 53 -11.09 -12.44 -5.57
CA ILE A 53 -11.46 -13.70 -6.23
C ILE A 53 -10.44 -14.20 -7.26
N SER A 54 -9.48 -13.38 -7.67
CA SER A 54 -8.51 -13.76 -8.71
C SER A 54 -7.59 -14.88 -8.26
N GLU A 55 -7.31 -15.82 -9.18
CA GLU A 55 -6.37 -16.92 -8.95
C GLU A 55 -4.91 -16.43 -9.02
N ARG A 56 -4.57 -15.69 -10.08
CA ARG A 56 -3.25 -15.12 -10.31
C ARG A 56 -3.27 -13.61 -10.07
N LYS A 57 -2.47 -13.18 -9.10
CA LYS A 57 -2.38 -11.80 -8.64
C LYS A 57 -1.10 -11.17 -9.22
N ASN A 58 -1.22 -10.71 -10.46
CA ASN A 58 -0.11 -10.09 -11.18
C ASN A 58 0.27 -8.74 -10.55
N PHE A 59 1.52 -8.31 -10.77
CA PHE A 59 2.09 -7.02 -10.35
C PHE A 59 2.12 -6.74 -8.84
N VAL A 60 1.72 -7.69 -7.99
CA VAL A 60 1.77 -7.54 -6.54
C VAL A 60 3.20 -7.26 -6.06
N VAL A 61 4.19 -8.01 -6.56
CA VAL A 61 5.61 -7.83 -6.19
C VAL A 61 6.10 -6.45 -6.59
N LEU A 62 5.74 -5.98 -7.80
CA LEU A 62 6.09 -4.64 -8.26
C LEU A 62 5.47 -3.55 -7.37
N LEU A 63 4.19 -3.69 -7.01
CA LEU A 63 3.51 -2.73 -6.16
C LEU A 63 4.07 -2.71 -4.73
N VAL A 64 4.41 -3.87 -4.17
CA VAL A 64 5.12 -3.97 -2.88
C VAL A 64 6.46 -3.25 -2.93
N TYR A 65 7.24 -3.49 -3.98
CA TYR A 65 8.52 -2.81 -4.18
C TYR A 65 8.35 -1.28 -4.27
N LEU A 66 7.46 -0.81 -5.13
CA LEU A 66 7.20 0.62 -5.29
C LEU A 66 6.67 1.26 -4.00
N SER A 67 5.77 0.61 -3.27
CA SER A 67 5.29 1.14 -1.99
C SER A 67 6.42 1.27 -0.96
N GLY A 68 7.36 0.33 -0.96
CA GLY A 68 8.53 0.39 -0.08
C GLY A 68 9.52 1.48 -0.47
N VAL A 69 9.77 1.68 -1.77
CA VAL A 69 10.58 2.80 -2.27
C VAL A 69 9.95 4.13 -1.85
N TYR A 70 8.63 4.25 -1.98
CA TYR A 70 7.90 5.45 -1.54
C TYR A 70 8.11 5.73 -0.05
N LEU A 71 7.93 4.73 0.82
CA LEU A 71 8.16 4.86 2.26
C LEU A 71 9.62 5.18 2.59
N SER A 72 10.57 4.60 1.86
CA SER A 72 12.01 4.90 2.01
C SER A 72 12.31 6.36 1.69
N ILE A 73 11.71 6.93 0.65
CA ILE A 73 11.88 8.34 0.31
C ILE A 73 11.44 9.23 1.49
N ASP A 74 10.28 8.93 2.08
CA ASP A 74 9.79 9.67 3.25
C ASP A 74 10.74 9.52 4.47
N ILE A 75 11.24 8.29 4.74
CA ILE A 75 12.18 8.03 5.83
C ILE A 75 13.51 8.77 5.62
N PHE A 76 14.09 8.70 4.42
CA PHE A 76 15.34 9.38 4.09
C PHE A 76 15.21 10.90 4.13
N TYR A 77 14.05 11.43 3.73
CA TYR A 77 13.72 12.85 3.92
C TYR A 77 13.67 13.23 5.40
N LEU A 78 13.00 12.46 6.25
CA LEU A 78 12.90 12.71 7.69
C LEU A 78 14.24 12.59 8.42
N LEU A 79 15.12 11.70 7.97
CA LEU A 79 16.45 11.50 8.56
C LEU A 79 17.51 12.46 8.01
N HIS A 80 17.15 13.36 7.09
CA HIS A 80 18.09 14.26 6.40
C HIS A 80 19.30 13.52 5.82
N ALA A 81 19.03 12.30 5.29
CA ALA A 81 20.09 11.37 4.89
C ALA A 81 20.98 11.89 3.74
N GLY A 82 20.53 12.91 3.00
CA GLY A 82 21.31 13.52 1.93
C GLY A 82 22.67 14.09 2.37
N GLU A 83 22.82 14.42 3.66
CA GLU A 83 24.07 14.92 4.22
C GLU A 83 25.16 13.83 4.35
N LYS A 84 24.78 12.56 4.25
CA LYS A 84 25.70 11.41 4.36
C LYS A 84 26.23 10.93 3.00
N PHE A 85 25.71 11.47 1.92
CA PHE A 85 26.06 11.02 0.58
C PHE A 85 26.66 12.13 -0.25
N ASP A 86 27.79 11.83 -0.90
CA ASP A 86 28.50 12.80 -1.75
C ASP A 86 27.76 13.06 -3.08
N ASN A 87 26.92 12.12 -3.51
CA ASN A 87 26.16 12.29 -4.74
C ASN A 87 24.75 11.70 -4.68
N LEU A 88 23.87 12.31 -5.48
CA LEU A 88 22.44 11.93 -5.57
C LEU A 88 22.24 10.49 -6.07
N ILE A 89 23.11 9.99 -6.94
CA ILE A 89 22.94 8.68 -7.56
C ILE A 89 23.10 7.58 -6.50
N SER A 90 24.16 7.65 -5.67
CA SER A 90 24.36 6.68 -4.59
C SER A 90 23.23 6.69 -3.57
N LEU A 91 22.73 7.88 -3.22
CA LEU A 91 21.57 8.03 -2.34
C LEU A 91 20.33 7.34 -2.92
N ILE A 92 20.04 7.57 -4.20
CA ILE A 92 18.88 6.95 -4.87
C ILE A 92 19.03 5.42 -4.90
N PHE A 93 20.19 4.88 -5.25
CA PHE A 93 20.41 3.43 -5.25
C PHE A 93 20.11 2.81 -3.87
N ILE A 94 20.54 3.44 -2.79
CA ILE A 94 20.31 2.95 -1.43
C ILE A 94 18.83 3.06 -1.06
N ILE A 95 18.16 4.15 -1.41
CA ILE A 95 16.70 4.30 -1.22
C ILE A 95 15.95 3.14 -1.91
N PHE A 96 16.30 2.79 -3.14
CA PHE A 96 15.65 1.71 -3.87
C PHE A 96 15.98 0.32 -3.28
N ALA A 97 17.23 0.11 -2.84
CA ALA A 97 17.64 -1.14 -2.20
C ALA A 97 16.92 -1.37 -0.85
N ILE A 98 16.97 -0.38 0.04
CA ILE A 98 16.31 -0.43 1.35
C ILE A 98 14.79 -0.46 1.18
N GLY A 99 14.25 0.27 0.20
CA GLY A 99 12.84 0.29 -0.12
C GLY A 99 12.26 -1.08 -0.44
N SER A 100 13.03 -1.95 -1.10
CA SER A 100 12.57 -3.31 -1.40
C SER A 100 12.25 -4.12 -0.14
N VAL A 101 13.07 -3.96 0.89
CA VAL A 101 12.91 -4.64 2.19
C VAL A 101 11.78 -4.00 3.00
N ILE A 102 11.77 -2.66 3.07
CA ILE A 102 10.73 -1.90 3.79
C ILE A 102 9.33 -2.23 3.27
N GLY A 103 9.14 -2.23 1.94
CA GLY A 103 7.85 -2.53 1.33
C GLY A 103 7.34 -3.92 1.66
N LEU A 104 8.23 -4.91 1.62
CA LEU A 104 7.88 -6.29 1.96
C LEU A 104 7.46 -6.41 3.43
N ILE A 105 8.26 -5.87 4.36
CA ILE A 105 7.96 -5.90 5.79
C ILE A 105 6.65 -5.15 6.07
N PHE A 106 6.48 -3.95 5.51
CA PHE A 106 5.32 -3.10 5.75
C PHE A 106 4.02 -3.77 5.29
N ILE A 107 3.95 -4.17 4.02
CA ILE A 107 2.75 -4.82 3.47
C ILE A 107 2.47 -6.16 4.14
N PHE A 108 3.52 -6.93 4.48
CA PHE A 108 3.38 -8.21 5.16
C PHE A 108 2.78 -8.04 6.57
N CYS A 109 3.32 -7.12 7.38
CA CYS A 109 2.84 -6.87 8.75
C CYS A 109 1.39 -6.38 8.75
N ILE A 110 1.05 -5.42 7.88
CA ILE A 110 -0.33 -4.92 7.79
C ILE A 110 -1.29 -6.02 7.31
N SER A 111 -0.85 -6.88 6.37
CA SER A 111 -1.65 -8.03 5.92
C SER A 111 -1.91 -9.04 7.03
N LEU A 112 -0.91 -9.24 7.92
CA LEU A 112 -1.07 -10.10 9.11
C LEU A 112 -2.09 -9.51 10.09
N VAL A 113 -2.01 -8.23 10.38
CA VAL A 113 -2.97 -7.53 11.25
C VAL A 113 -4.39 -7.67 10.68
N LEU A 114 -4.56 -7.43 9.38
CA LEU A 114 -5.83 -7.64 8.69
C LEU A 114 -6.34 -9.07 8.82
N LYS A 115 -5.47 -10.04 8.60
CA LYS A 115 -5.85 -11.46 8.69
C LYS A 115 -6.26 -11.85 10.11
N LEU A 116 -5.57 -11.37 11.13
CA LEU A 116 -5.92 -11.60 12.53
C LEU A 116 -7.28 -10.99 12.88
N PHE A 117 -7.54 -9.78 12.42
CA PHE A 117 -8.83 -9.12 12.62
C PHE A 117 -9.98 -9.92 11.98
N PHE A 118 -9.87 -10.30 10.71
CA PHE A 118 -10.90 -11.07 10.01
C PHE A 118 -11.02 -12.52 10.47
N LYS A 119 -10.11 -13.02 11.31
CA LYS A 119 -10.27 -14.35 11.94
C LYS A 119 -11.52 -14.41 12.83
N PHE A 120 -11.90 -13.30 13.44
CA PHE A 120 -13.07 -13.16 14.33
C PHE A 120 -14.33 -12.69 13.60
N GLY A 121 -14.25 -12.44 12.28
CA GLY A 121 -15.38 -12.04 11.45
C GLY A 121 -16.07 -13.19 10.73
N ASP A 122 -17.19 -12.88 10.10
CA ASP A 122 -17.96 -13.84 9.29
C ASP A 122 -17.22 -14.21 8.00
N GLU A 123 -16.53 -13.22 7.41
CA GLU A 123 -15.73 -13.40 6.21
C GLU A 123 -14.27 -13.67 6.61
N LYS A 124 -13.70 -14.75 6.06
CA LYS A 124 -12.32 -15.19 6.35
C LYS A 124 -11.48 -15.15 5.08
N PRO A 125 -11.06 -13.97 4.63
CA PRO A 125 -10.25 -13.85 3.42
C PRO A 125 -8.90 -14.55 3.56
N ASN A 126 -8.39 -15.07 2.44
CA ASN A 126 -7.07 -15.71 2.41
C ASN A 126 -5.97 -14.64 2.53
N PHE A 127 -4.86 -14.96 3.21
CA PHE A 127 -3.71 -14.08 3.36
C PHE A 127 -3.19 -13.55 2.02
N LYS A 128 -3.04 -14.42 1.01
CA LYS A 128 -2.61 -14.05 -0.34
C LYS A 128 -3.52 -12.96 -0.97
N SER A 129 -4.82 -13.05 -0.71
CA SER A 129 -5.78 -12.06 -1.23
C SER A 129 -5.69 -10.73 -0.48
N LEU A 130 -5.51 -10.75 0.84
CA LEU A 130 -5.31 -9.53 1.64
C LEU A 130 -3.98 -8.85 1.29
N PHE A 131 -2.91 -9.61 1.15
CA PHE A 131 -1.61 -9.10 0.74
C PHE A 131 -1.67 -8.41 -0.62
N ALA A 132 -2.32 -9.03 -1.62
CA ALA A 132 -2.53 -8.42 -2.91
C ALA A 132 -3.43 -7.18 -2.83
N LEU A 133 -4.52 -7.24 -2.07
CA LEU A 133 -5.43 -6.12 -1.88
C LEU A 133 -4.69 -4.88 -1.34
N LEU A 134 -3.88 -5.06 -0.28
CA LEU A 134 -3.08 -3.97 0.29
C LEU A 134 -2.06 -3.42 -0.72
N SER A 135 -1.38 -4.30 -1.45
CA SER A 135 -0.43 -3.85 -2.49
C SER A 135 -1.12 -2.99 -3.56
N TYR A 136 -2.34 -3.32 -3.96
CA TYR A 136 -3.10 -2.51 -4.91
C TYR A 136 -3.64 -1.21 -4.30
N ILE A 137 -3.95 -1.18 -2.99
CA ILE A 137 -4.36 0.03 -2.28
C ILE A 137 -3.23 1.06 -2.23
N THR A 138 -1.97 0.64 -2.21
CA THR A 138 -0.81 1.55 -2.26
C THR A 138 -0.44 2.00 -3.68
N ALA A 139 -1.15 1.54 -4.72
CA ALA A 139 -0.88 1.93 -6.11
C ALA A 139 -0.88 3.46 -6.36
N PRO A 140 -1.76 4.30 -5.76
CA PRO A 140 -1.68 5.75 -5.90
C PRO A 140 -0.35 6.34 -5.44
N MET A 141 0.24 5.80 -4.35
CA MET A 141 1.59 6.20 -3.89
C MET A 141 2.67 5.82 -4.90
N SER A 142 2.51 4.71 -5.63
CA SER A 142 3.44 4.30 -6.69
C SER A 142 3.47 5.30 -7.86
N ILE A 143 2.36 6.00 -8.12
CA ILE A 143 2.29 7.09 -9.12
C ILE A 143 3.22 8.24 -8.70
N SER A 144 3.31 8.55 -7.41
CA SER A 144 4.23 9.57 -6.89
C SER A 144 5.69 9.27 -7.27
N ILE A 145 6.12 8.01 -7.22
CA ILE A 145 7.49 7.64 -7.60
C ILE A 145 7.72 7.89 -9.10
N ALA A 146 6.77 7.57 -9.95
CA ALA A 146 6.93 7.68 -11.38
C ALA A 146 6.98 9.15 -11.86
N PHE A 147 6.23 10.05 -11.23
CA PHE A 147 6.06 11.43 -11.70
C PHE A 147 6.61 12.48 -10.74
N LEU A 148 6.28 12.37 -9.44
CA LEU A 148 6.69 13.38 -8.45
C LEU A 148 8.16 13.24 -8.04
N LEU A 149 8.68 12.04 -7.90
CA LEU A 149 10.09 11.87 -7.51
C LEU A 149 11.04 12.49 -8.53
N PRO A 150 10.95 12.20 -9.85
CA PRO A 150 11.78 12.88 -10.84
C PRO A 150 11.62 14.41 -10.82
N ALA A 151 10.38 14.90 -10.65
CA ALA A 151 10.12 16.34 -10.54
C ALA A 151 10.76 16.95 -9.29
N LYS A 152 10.63 16.33 -8.12
CA LYS A 152 11.29 16.77 -6.89
C LYS A 152 12.81 16.79 -7.04
N LEU A 153 13.39 15.73 -7.62
CA LEU A 153 14.85 15.62 -7.81
C LEU A 153 15.37 16.62 -8.84
N SER A 154 14.61 16.92 -9.89
CA SER A 154 15.01 17.97 -10.86
C SER A 154 14.97 19.37 -10.28
N VAL A 155 14.09 19.64 -9.31
CA VAL A 155 13.95 20.96 -8.67
C VAL A 155 14.94 21.14 -7.53
N PHE A 156 15.13 20.14 -6.67
CA PHE A 156 15.89 20.22 -5.44
C PHE A 156 17.20 19.42 -5.45
N GLY A 157 17.33 18.42 -6.33
CA GLY A 157 18.49 17.53 -6.32
C GLY A 157 18.63 16.78 -4.99
N ILE A 158 19.86 16.67 -4.51
CA ILE A 158 20.19 16.07 -3.21
C ILE A 158 19.65 16.88 -2.03
N TYR A 159 19.46 18.18 -2.21
CA TYR A 159 18.93 19.07 -1.16
C TYR A 159 17.50 18.73 -0.74
N TYR A 160 16.78 17.90 -1.52
CA TYR A 160 15.50 17.37 -1.07
C TYR A 160 15.65 16.57 0.23
N PHE A 161 16.80 15.96 0.47
CA PHE A 161 17.10 15.09 1.60
C PHE A 161 18.06 15.70 2.64
N THR A 162 18.30 17.01 2.62
CA THR A 162 19.21 17.68 3.58
C THR A 162 18.45 18.55 4.58
N GLU A 163 19.08 18.81 5.72
CA GLU A 163 18.58 19.77 6.70
C GLU A 163 19.07 21.19 6.40
N THR A 164 20.27 21.32 5.85
CA THR A 164 20.90 22.62 5.59
C THR A 164 21.50 22.67 4.18
N PRO A 165 20.87 23.40 3.20
CA PRO A 165 19.59 24.09 3.30
C PRO A 165 18.38 23.16 3.21
N LYS A 166 17.28 23.57 3.83
CA LYS A 166 16.02 22.82 3.70
C LYS A 166 15.37 23.06 2.35
N PRO A 167 14.63 22.07 1.77
CA PRO A 167 13.98 22.22 0.46
C PRO A 167 13.03 23.43 0.36
N TYR A 168 12.29 23.70 1.45
CA TYR A 168 11.36 24.81 1.49
C TYR A 168 12.04 26.20 1.62
N ASP A 169 13.29 26.26 2.12
CA ASP A 169 14.07 27.49 2.15
C ASP A 169 14.63 27.83 0.76
N LEU A 170 14.94 26.79 -0.05
CA LEU A 170 15.45 26.96 -1.40
C LEU A 170 14.35 27.41 -2.37
N LYS A 171 13.25 26.69 -2.42
CA LYS A 171 12.13 26.90 -3.35
C LYS A 171 10.80 26.58 -2.67
N PRO A 172 10.21 27.51 -1.91
CA PRO A 172 9.01 27.24 -1.10
C PRO A 172 7.81 26.82 -1.94
N ILE A 173 7.53 27.50 -3.05
CA ILE A 173 6.32 27.25 -3.84
C ILE A 173 6.31 25.83 -4.43
N PRO A 174 7.34 25.36 -5.16
CA PRO A 174 7.38 23.97 -5.63
C PRO A 174 7.32 22.96 -4.49
N PHE A 175 7.97 23.21 -3.36
CA PHE A 175 7.96 22.30 -2.21
C PHE A 175 6.54 22.06 -1.71
N TYR A 176 5.77 23.12 -1.44
CA TYR A 176 4.41 22.99 -0.94
C TYR A 176 3.45 22.37 -1.96
N ILE A 177 3.65 22.63 -3.26
CA ILE A 177 2.86 21.98 -4.32
C ILE A 177 3.10 20.47 -4.30
N PHE A 178 4.36 20.02 -4.26
CA PHE A 178 4.68 18.59 -4.21
C PHE A 178 4.18 17.93 -2.93
N ALA A 179 4.33 18.61 -1.78
CA ALA A 179 3.84 18.12 -0.50
C ALA A 179 2.30 17.97 -0.50
N LEU A 180 1.58 18.91 -1.09
CA LEU A 180 0.12 18.83 -1.23
C LEU A 180 -0.31 17.65 -2.11
N ILE A 181 0.35 17.44 -3.25
CA ILE A 181 0.04 16.31 -4.13
C ILE A 181 0.31 14.97 -3.41
N ASP A 182 1.45 14.86 -2.72
CA ASP A 182 1.76 13.66 -1.91
C ASP A 182 0.71 13.41 -0.83
N LEU A 183 0.28 14.46 -0.14
CA LEU A 183 -0.77 14.37 0.87
C LEU A 183 -2.07 13.85 0.28
N ILE A 184 -2.49 14.38 -0.88
CA ILE A 184 -3.69 13.92 -1.59
C ILE A 184 -3.59 12.42 -1.92
N LEU A 185 -2.46 11.96 -2.45
CA LEU A 185 -2.25 10.55 -2.79
C LEU A 185 -2.26 9.63 -1.55
N LYS A 186 -1.67 10.09 -0.44
CA LYS A 186 -1.71 9.38 0.87
C LYS A 186 -3.14 9.26 1.39
N LEU A 187 -3.89 10.37 1.41
CA LEU A 187 -5.29 10.40 1.85
C LEU A 187 -6.17 9.53 0.95
N TYR A 188 -5.90 9.53 -0.35
CA TYR A 188 -6.64 8.67 -1.28
C TYR A 188 -6.36 7.17 -1.00
N SER A 189 -5.12 6.77 -0.80
CA SER A 189 -4.78 5.39 -0.42
C SER A 189 -5.40 4.99 0.92
N LEU A 190 -5.46 5.90 1.89
CA LEU A 190 -6.12 5.67 3.17
C LEU A 190 -7.65 5.50 3.00
N SER A 191 -8.28 6.29 2.13
CA SER A 191 -9.68 6.14 1.80
C SER A 191 -9.99 4.81 1.11
N LEU A 192 -9.12 4.37 0.20
CA LEU A 192 -9.23 3.03 -0.41
C LEU A 192 -9.13 1.92 0.63
N LEU A 193 -8.23 2.05 1.61
CA LEU A 193 -8.12 1.10 2.72
C LEU A 193 -9.41 1.04 3.53
N PHE A 194 -9.98 2.20 3.87
CA PHE A 194 -11.25 2.26 4.58
C PHE A 194 -12.39 1.58 3.82
N ILE A 195 -12.53 1.88 2.52
CA ILE A 195 -13.55 1.27 1.65
C ILE A 195 -13.34 -0.25 1.55
N ALA A 196 -12.09 -0.71 1.44
CA ALA A 196 -11.77 -2.13 1.33
C ALA A 196 -12.11 -2.89 2.61
N VAL A 197 -11.74 -2.34 3.76
CA VAL A 197 -12.06 -2.95 5.07
C VAL A 197 -13.56 -2.97 5.30
N ASN A 198 -14.26 -1.87 5.00
CA ASN A 198 -15.72 -1.81 5.13
C ASN A 198 -16.42 -2.78 4.19
N TYR A 199 -15.90 -2.93 2.98
CA TYR A 199 -16.42 -3.90 2.00
C TYR A 199 -16.30 -5.34 2.49
N ILE A 200 -15.22 -5.69 3.21
CA ILE A 200 -15.01 -7.04 3.75
C ILE A 200 -15.81 -7.24 5.06
N ALA A 201 -15.74 -6.27 5.98
CA ALA A 201 -16.33 -6.37 7.31
C ALA A 201 -17.86 -6.24 7.33
N GLU A 202 -18.45 -5.58 6.32
CA GLU A 202 -19.90 -5.29 6.21
C GLU A 202 -20.52 -4.62 7.44
N SER A 203 -19.68 -3.95 8.26
CA SER A 203 -20.08 -3.32 9.52
C SER A 203 -19.23 -2.09 9.79
N LEU A 204 -19.85 -0.91 9.82
CA LEU A 204 -19.16 0.36 10.08
C LEU A 204 -18.40 0.38 11.42
N PRO A 205 -18.98 -0.03 12.58
CA PRO A 205 -18.25 0.01 13.84
C PRO A 205 -17.01 -0.89 13.84
N LYS A 206 -17.09 -2.09 13.22
CA LYS A 206 -15.93 -2.96 13.05
C LYS A 206 -14.87 -2.31 12.16
N THR A 207 -15.29 -1.64 11.09
CA THR A 207 -14.38 -0.92 10.18
C THR A 207 -13.65 0.20 10.89
N VAL A 208 -14.34 1.03 11.67
CA VAL A 208 -13.73 2.14 12.42
C VAL A 208 -12.72 1.61 13.45
N LEU A 209 -13.11 0.63 14.25
CA LEU A 209 -12.21 0.00 15.21
C LEU A 209 -10.94 -0.54 14.53
N PHE A 210 -11.13 -1.20 13.40
CA PHE A 210 -10.03 -1.75 12.66
C PHE A 210 -9.12 -0.66 12.06
N MET A 211 -9.68 0.41 11.52
CA MET A 211 -8.89 1.54 11.00
C MET A 211 -8.05 2.20 12.10
N VAL A 212 -8.57 2.34 13.31
CA VAL A 212 -7.80 2.84 14.46
C VAL A 212 -6.63 1.90 14.78
N LEU A 213 -6.88 0.60 14.88
CA LEU A 213 -5.83 -0.39 15.18
C LEU A 213 -4.76 -0.45 14.09
N THR A 214 -5.16 -0.43 12.81
CA THR A 214 -4.19 -0.42 11.71
C THR A 214 -3.39 0.87 11.67
N SER A 215 -4.00 2.02 11.95
CA SER A 215 -3.28 3.30 12.00
C SER A 215 -2.24 3.31 13.11
N ILE A 216 -2.57 2.81 14.31
CA ILE A 216 -1.60 2.66 15.41
C ILE A 216 -0.46 1.72 14.98
N CYS A 217 -0.79 0.56 14.40
CA CYS A 217 0.21 -0.39 13.92
C CYS A 217 1.11 0.21 12.84
N MET A 218 0.55 0.97 11.89
CA MET A 218 1.32 1.66 10.86
C MET A 218 2.30 2.68 11.45
N VAL A 219 1.87 3.49 12.42
CA VAL A 219 2.73 4.49 13.09
C VAL A 219 3.86 3.81 13.84
N VAL A 220 3.56 2.77 14.61
CA VAL A 220 4.59 2.00 15.35
C VAL A 220 5.58 1.37 14.38
N LEU A 221 5.10 0.73 13.32
CA LEU A 221 5.93 0.06 12.33
C LEU A 221 6.82 1.06 11.58
N LEU A 222 6.29 2.23 11.18
CA LEU A 222 7.08 3.28 10.53
C LEU A 222 8.17 3.82 11.46
N ASN A 223 7.89 4.04 12.73
CA ASN A 223 8.90 4.47 13.70
C ASN A 223 10.01 3.41 13.85
N LEU A 224 9.66 2.12 13.98
CA LEU A 224 10.64 1.04 14.04
C LEU A 224 11.50 0.95 12.78
N LEU A 225 10.90 1.08 11.61
CA LEU A 225 11.63 1.09 10.33
C LEU A 225 12.54 2.32 10.21
N THR A 226 12.10 3.47 10.68
CA THR A 226 12.91 4.69 10.69
C THR A 226 14.14 4.54 11.60
N GLU A 227 13.98 4.00 12.82
CA GLU A 227 15.10 3.72 13.70
C GLU A 227 16.04 2.66 13.15
N ALA A 228 15.52 1.62 12.51
CA ALA A 228 16.34 0.61 11.85
C ALA A 228 17.19 1.20 10.69
N VAL A 229 16.59 2.06 9.87
CA VAL A 229 17.31 2.75 8.78
C VAL A 229 18.34 3.71 9.35
N LYS A 230 18.00 4.43 10.43
CA LYS A 230 18.93 5.32 11.12
C LYS A 230 20.15 4.54 11.62
N LEU A 231 19.97 3.42 12.29
CA LEU A 231 21.06 2.55 12.73
C LEU A 231 21.94 2.10 11.56
N LEU A 232 21.35 1.76 10.42
CA LEU A 232 22.05 1.29 9.21
C LEU A 232 22.89 2.39 8.54
N LEU A 233 22.43 3.65 8.60
CA LEU A 233 23.07 4.79 7.90
C LEU A 233 24.06 5.56 8.77
N PHE A 234 23.90 5.53 10.11
CA PHE A 234 24.62 6.42 11.02
C PHE A 234 25.54 5.69 11.99
N TYR A 235 25.48 4.34 12.02
CA TYR A 235 26.38 3.47 12.79
C TYR A 235 26.99 2.36 11.92
#